data_d52b3e60f093ea75579f0d1f8119c603
#
_entry.id   d52b3e60f093ea75579f0d1f8119c603
#
_cell.length_a   1.000
_cell.length_b   1.000
_cell.length_c   1.000
_cell.angle_alpha   90.00
_cell.angle_beta   90.00
_cell.angle_gamma   90.00
#
_symmetry.space_group_name_H-M   'P 1'
#
loop_
_entity.id
_entity.type
_entity.pdbx_description
1 polymer ?
#
loop_
_entity_poly.entity_id
_entity_poly.type
_entity_poly.pdbx_seq_one_letter_code
_entity_poly.pdbx_strand_id
1 'polypeptide(L)'
;GQEMLIKNSAPIPHNAKWVSRNNGEINPLIPAGGAYKMKEPLVAEKFPIEIACSIHPWMKAWVRVFDHPYYALTDEDGNFEIKNAPVLADKKLRLFVWQESGGFNGGTAGRFGTTLEIKPGALDVGAVKYEGSN
;
A
#
# COMPACT_ATOMS: atom_id res chain seq x y z
N GLY A 1 -1.20 14.75 1.31
CA GLY A 1 -1.31 15.61 2.41
C GLY A 1 -1.94 15.06 3.69
N GLN A 2 -2.04 13.72 3.90
CA GLN A 2 -2.51 13.17 5.17
C GLN A 2 -1.38 13.11 6.18
N GLU A 3 -1.71 13.41 7.44
CA GLU A 3 -0.82 13.19 8.57
C GLU A 3 -0.85 11.71 8.99
N MET A 4 0.28 11.18 9.44
CA MET A 4 0.37 9.82 9.94
C MET A 4 0.81 9.81 11.40
N LEU A 5 0.07 9.05 12.21
CA LEU A 5 0.35 8.77 13.60
C LEU A 5 0.59 7.27 13.79
N ILE A 6 1.77 6.90 14.23
CA ILE A 6 2.14 5.51 14.54
C ILE A 6 1.98 5.32 16.04
N LYS A 7 1.10 4.41 16.46
CA LYS A 7 0.82 4.10 17.87
C LYS A 7 1.41 2.75 18.27
N ASN A 8 1.98 2.69 19.45
CA ASN A 8 2.38 1.45 20.09
C ASN A 8 1.40 1.11 21.21
N SER A 9 0.48 0.17 20.98
CA SER A 9 -0.46 -0.32 22.01
C SER A 9 0.07 -1.51 22.81
N ALA A 10 1.26 -2.02 22.49
CA ALA A 10 1.88 -3.11 23.23
C ALA A 10 2.46 -2.64 24.57
N PRO A 11 2.61 -3.55 25.57
CA PRO A 11 3.18 -3.22 26.88
C PRO A 11 4.73 -3.10 26.89
N ILE A 12 5.36 -3.19 25.74
CA ILE A 12 6.81 -3.12 25.54
C ILE A 12 7.16 -2.09 24.46
N PRO A 13 8.39 -1.53 24.46
CA PRO A 13 8.78 -0.58 23.42
C PRO A 13 8.99 -1.28 22.07
N HIS A 14 8.67 -0.56 21.00
CA HIS A 14 8.95 -0.92 19.60
C HIS A 14 9.56 0.26 18.87
N ASN A 15 10.36 0.00 17.84
CA ASN A 15 10.69 1.04 16.89
C ASN A 15 9.87 0.90 15.61
N ALA A 16 9.71 1.98 14.88
CA ALA A 16 9.08 2.01 13.57
C ALA A 16 10.12 2.49 12.55
N LYS A 17 10.82 1.54 11.94
CA LYS A 17 11.76 1.81 10.86
C LYS A 17 11.03 1.84 9.53
N TRP A 18 11.20 2.91 8.81
CA TRP A 18 10.64 3.15 7.50
C TRP A 18 11.67 3.86 6.64
N VAL A 19 11.83 3.42 5.40
CA VAL A 19 12.63 4.07 4.37
C VAL A 19 11.74 4.27 3.15
N SER A 20 11.58 5.51 2.74
CA SER A 20 10.73 5.90 1.64
C SER A 20 11.48 6.85 0.71
N ARG A 21 11.16 6.79 -0.58
CA ARG A 21 11.77 7.65 -1.58
C ARG A 21 11.29 9.10 -1.46
N ASN A 22 9.99 9.28 -1.24
CA ASN A 22 9.35 10.60 -1.23
C ASN A 22 9.02 11.10 0.18
N ASN A 23 8.95 10.21 1.17
CA ASN A 23 8.54 10.53 2.54
C ASN A 23 9.69 10.41 3.55
N GLY A 24 10.93 10.33 3.06
CA GLY A 24 12.12 10.30 3.88
C GLY A 24 12.32 9.00 4.66
N GLU A 25 13.12 9.09 5.70
CA GLU A 25 13.48 7.97 6.57
C GLU A 25 13.15 8.31 8.02
N ILE A 26 12.60 7.33 8.74
CA ILE A 26 12.38 7.41 10.18
C ILE A 26 12.80 6.11 10.86
N ASN A 27 13.14 6.21 12.13
CA ASN A 27 13.39 5.06 13.01
C ASN A 27 13.17 5.43 14.49
N PRO A 28 12.00 6.02 14.86
CA PRO A 28 11.76 6.38 16.25
C PRO A 28 11.57 5.13 17.11
N LEU A 29 12.10 5.17 18.34
CA LEU A 29 11.70 4.28 19.41
C LEU A 29 10.39 4.82 20.02
N ILE A 30 9.34 3.97 20.03
CA ILE A 30 8.03 4.31 20.57
C ILE A 30 7.82 3.50 21.85
N PRO A 31 7.78 4.14 23.03
CA PRO A 31 7.58 3.43 24.29
C PRO A 31 6.21 2.75 24.34
N ALA A 32 6.04 1.85 25.30
CA ALA A 32 4.75 1.21 25.59
C ALA A 32 3.64 2.25 25.75
N GLY A 33 2.52 2.09 25.04
CA GLY A 33 1.40 3.02 25.04
C GLY A 33 1.67 4.38 24.35
N GLY A 34 2.86 4.57 23.80
CA GLY A 34 3.27 5.82 23.16
C GLY A 34 2.85 5.94 21.70
N ALA A 35 3.19 7.07 21.10
CA ALA A 35 2.94 7.35 19.70
C ALA A 35 4.05 8.21 19.08
N TYR A 36 4.22 8.10 17.77
CA TYR A 36 5.06 8.94 16.97
C TYR A 36 4.25 9.57 15.84
N LYS A 37 4.25 10.89 15.77
CA LYS A 37 3.63 11.64 14.67
C LYS A 37 4.70 11.97 13.63
N MET A 38 4.42 11.64 12.36
CA MET A 38 5.26 12.07 11.25
C MET A 38 5.33 13.60 11.23
N LYS A 39 6.53 14.14 10.97
CA LYS A 39 6.76 15.59 10.96
C LYS A 39 6.05 16.28 9.81
N GLU A 40 6.08 15.64 8.64
CA GLU A 40 5.52 16.18 7.42
C GLU A 40 4.33 15.34 6.95
N PRO A 41 3.34 15.96 6.28
CA PRO A 41 2.28 15.24 5.61
C PRO A 41 2.82 14.29 4.55
N LEU A 42 2.16 13.14 4.39
CA LEU A 42 2.59 12.13 3.44
C LEU A 42 2.38 12.58 1.99
N VAL A 43 3.35 12.25 1.15
CA VAL A 43 3.36 12.45 -0.30
C VAL A 43 3.17 11.12 -1.00
N ALA A 44 2.41 11.12 -2.10
CA ALA A 44 2.16 9.92 -2.90
C ALA A 44 3.44 9.22 -3.33
N GLU A 45 3.43 7.89 -3.26
CA GLU A 45 4.57 7.06 -3.62
C GLU A 45 4.15 5.86 -4.48
N LYS A 46 4.94 5.59 -5.51
CA LYS A 46 4.62 4.54 -6.49
C LYS A 46 4.64 3.14 -5.88
N PHE A 47 5.51 2.90 -4.91
CA PHE A 47 5.69 1.59 -4.30
C PHE A 47 5.18 1.56 -2.86
N PRO A 48 4.76 0.39 -2.36
CA PRO A 48 4.49 0.21 -0.94
C PRO A 48 5.75 0.50 -0.11
N ILE A 49 5.57 1.13 1.03
CA ILE A 49 6.62 1.45 1.98
C ILE A 49 6.53 0.43 3.11
N GLU A 50 7.62 -0.29 3.36
CA GLU A 50 7.69 -1.19 4.52
C GLU A 50 7.88 -0.39 5.80
N ILE A 51 7.09 -0.72 6.83
CA ILE A 51 7.35 -0.36 8.22
C ILE A 51 7.74 -1.62 8.95
N ALA A 52 8.89 -1.62 9.63
CA ALA A 52 9.39 -2.77 10.35
C ALA A 52 9.89 -2.38 11.75
N CYS A 53 9.84 -3.31 12.68
CA CYS A 53 10.48 -3.18 13.98
C CYS A 53 11.85 -3.88 13.93
N SER A 54 12.94 -3.16 14.25
CA SER A 54 14.28 -3.76 14.29
C SER A 54 14.51 -4.62 15.52
N ILE A 55 13.72 -4.43 16.58
CA ILE A 55 13.78 -5.21 17.82
C ILE A 55 13.07 -6.56 17.64
N HIS A 56 11.97 -6.57 16.89
CA HIS A 56 11.12 -7.74 16.66
C HIS A 56 10.99 -7.97 15.14
N PRO A 57 11.89 -8.75 14.52
CA PRO A 57 11.99 -8.86 13.04
C PRO A 57 10.75 -9.39 12.32
N TRP A 58 9.85 -10.08 13.05
CA TRP A 58 8.57 -10.55 12.51
C TRP A 58 7.51 -9.46 12.41
N MET A 59 7.73 -8.29 13.04
CA MET A 59 6.80 -7.18 13.01
C MET A 59 7.07 -6.32 11.77
N LYS A 60 6.23 -6.52 10.77
CA LYS A 60 6.24 -5.77 9.51
C LYS A 60 4.83 -5.34 9.13
N ALA A 61 4.72 -4.23 8.47
CA ALA A 61 3.50 -3.72 7.86
C ALA A 61 3.86 -2.93 6.61
N TRP A 62 2.86 -2.63 5.81
CA TRP A 62 3.04 -1.90 4.56
C TRP A 62 2.09 -0.72 4.48
N VAL A 63 2.60 0.39 3.97
CA VAL A 63 1.83 1.62 3.74
C VAL A 63 1.88 1.97 2.28
N ARG A 64 0.70 2.27 1.71
CA ARG A 64 0.58 2.88 0.37
C ARG A 64 0.06 4.29 0.52
N VAL A 65 0.69 5.22 -0.16
CA VAL A 65 0.28 6.62 -0.22
C VAL A 65 -0.10 6.95 -1.66
N PHE A 66 -1.36 7.31 -1.86
CA PHE A 66 -1.92 7.65 -3.17
C PHE A 66 -2.23 9.14 -3.25
N ASP A 67 -2.20 9.71 -4.43
CA ASP A 67 -2.69 11.05 -4.78
C ASP A 67 -4.12 11.02 -5.37
N HIS A 68 -4.74 9.84 -5.37
CA HIS A 68 -6.08 9.58 -5.89
C HIS A 68 -6.84 8.58 -5.00
N PRO A 69 -8.18 8.54 -5.03
CA PRO A 69 -8.99 7.66 -4.18
C PRO A 69 -9.24 6.26 -4.79
N TYR A 70 -8.69 5.95 -5.96
CA TYR A 70 -9.00 4.73 -6.71
C TYR A 70 -8.14 3.56 -6.25
N TYR A 71 -8.48 3.00 -5.11
CA TYR A 71 -7.87 1.78 -4.60
C TYR A 71 -8.89 0.97 -3.79
N ALA A 72 -8.61 -0.29 -3.58
CA ALA A 72 -9.37 -1.16 -2.70
C ALA A 72 -8.42 -2.13 -1.97
N LEU A 73 -8.86 -2.61 -0.83
CA LEU A 73 -8.34 -3.79 -0.17
C LEU A 73 -9.29 -4.94 -0.45
N THR A 74 -8.77 -6.14 -0.59
CA THR A 74 -9.60 -7.34 -0.69
C THR A 74 -10.30 -7.61 0.65
N ASP A 75 -11.52 -8.15 0.56
CA ASP A 75 -12.22 -8.71 1.71
C ASP A 75 -11.67 -10.11 2.08
N GLU A 76 -12.32 -10.78 3.04
CA GLU A 76 -11.93 -12.11 3.53
C GLU A 76 -12.02 -13.20 2.45
N ASP A 77 -12.88 -13.01 1.44
CA ASP A 77 -13.07 -13.89 0.30
C ASP A 77 -12.18 -13.52 -0.90
N GLY A 78 -11.38 -12.47 -0.78
CA GLY A 78 -10.50 -11.97 -1.83
C GLY A 78 -11.18 -11.06 -2.86
N ASN A 79 -12.45 -10.66 -2.63
CA ASN A 79 -13.15 -9.75 -3.54
C ASN A 79 -12.68 -8.30 -3.33
N PHE A 80 -12.70 -7.52 -4.39
CA PHE A 80 -12.44 -6.08 -4.34
C PHE A 80 -13.31 -5.30 -5.32
N GLU A 81 -13.59 -4.05 -5.00
CA GLU A 81 -14.29 -3.11 -5.88
C GLU A 81 -13.61 -1.74 -5.80
N ILE A 82 -13.24 -1.17 -6.93
CA ILE A 82 -12.75 0.22 -7.03
C ILE A 82 -13.89 1.06 -7.61
N LYS A 83 -14.54 1.83 -6.75
CA LYS A 83 -15.69 2.68 -7.12
C LYS A 83 -15.25 3.96 -7.82
N ASN A 84 -16.10 4.43 -8.73
CA ASN A 84 -15.98 5.72 -9.39
C ASN A 84 -14.63 5.93 -10.11
N ALA A 85 -14.02 4.87 -10.62
CA ALA A 85 -12.84 4.99 -11.46
C ALA A 85 -13.16 5.88 -12.68
N PRO A 86 -12.28 6.83 -13.05
CA PRO A 86 -12.58 7.76 -14.13
C PRO A 86 -12.61 7.07 -15.49
N VAL A 87 -13.60 7.41 -16.31
CA VAL A 87 -13.60 7.03 -17.73
C VAL A 87 -12.94 8.16 -18.51
N LEU A 88 -11.75 7.89 -19.03
CA LEU A 88 -10.97 8.85 -19.81
C LEU A 88 -11.07 8.46 -21.29
N ALA A 89 -11.52 9.39 -22.15
CA ALA A 89 -11.79 9.12 -23.56
C ALA A 89 -10.58 8.54 -24.33
N ASP A 90 -9.38 8.98 -23.98
CA ASP A 90 -8.15 8.64 -24.72
C ASP A 90 -7.11 7.92 -23.86
N LYS A 91 -7.44 7.60 -22.60
CA LYS A 91 -6.45 7.05 -21.68
C LYS A 91 -6.90 5.72 -21.13
N LYS A 92 -5.99 4.78 -21.19
CA LYS A 92 -6.12 3.47 -20.57
C LYS A 92 -5.75 3.60 -19.09
N LEU A 93 -6.57 3.05 -18.20
CA LEU A 93 -6.21 2.90 -16.80
C LEU A 93 -5.29 1.69 -16.61
N ARG A 94 -4.53 1.71 -15.53
CA ARG A 94 -3.68 0.58 -15.16
C ARG A 94 -4.10 0.05 -13.80
N LEU A 95 -4.42 -1.24 -13.74
CA LEU A 95 -4.66 -1.96 -12.51
C LEU A 95 -3.35 -2.51 -11.96
N PHE A 96 -3.05 -2.18 -10.71
CA PHE A 96 -1.94 -2.72 -9.96
C PHE A 96 -2.48 -3.61 -8.86
N VAL A 97 -2.06 -4.86 -8.82
CA VAL A 97 -2.39 -5.79 -7.75
C VAL A 97 -1.10 -6.08 -6.99
N TRP A 98 -1.15 -5.94 -5.68
CA TRP A 98 0.01 -6.12 -4.82
C TRP A 98 -0.40 -6.80 -3.51
N GLN A 99 0.48 -7.67 -3.01
CA GLN A 99 0.34 -8.25 -1.68
C GLN A 99 1.73 -8.39 -1.01
N GLU A 100 1.73 -8.46 0.32
CA GLU A 100 2.95 -8.33 1.13
C GLU A 100 3.98 -9.44 0.92
N SER A 101 3.55 -10.70 0.72
CA SER A 101 4.47 -11.84 0.62
C SER A 101 5.04 -12.04 -0.79
N GLY A 102 4.34 -11.59 -1.83
CA GLY A 102 4.74 -11.82 -3.22
C GLY A 102 4.98 -10.55 -4.04
N GLY A 103 4.74 -9.36 -3.46
CA GLY A 103 4.94 -8.09 -4.16
C GLY A 103 3.86 -7.82 -5.22
N PHE A 104 4.24 -7.30 -6.37
CA PHE A 104 3.30 -7.04 -7.47
C PHE A 104 2.94 -8.33 -8.21
N ASN A 105 1.64 -8.52 -8.49
CA ASN A 105 1.18 -9.62 -9.34
C ASN A 105 1.84 -9.53 -10.72
N GLY A 106 2.42 -10.65 -11.19
CA GLY A 106 3.28 -10.65 -12.38
C GLY A 106 4.74 -10.24 -12.11
N GLY A 107 5.17 -10.23 -10.86
CA GLY A 107 6.55 -9.99 -10.44
C GLY A 107 7.09 -8.64 -10.88
N THR A 108 8.31 -8.61 -11.44
CA THR A 108 8.96 -7.37 -11.89
C THR A 108 8.16 -6.62 -12.96
N ALA A 109 7.47 -7.32 -13.86
CA ALA A 109 6.60 -6.71 -14.87
C ALA A 109 5.33 -6.13 -14.25
N GLY A 110 4.78 -6.75 -13.21
CA GLY A 110 3.56 -6.33 -12.53
C GLY A 110 3.62 -4.93 -11.93
N ARG A 111 4.82 -4.41 -11.62
CA ARG A 111 4.99 -3.02 -11.17
C ARG A 111 4.64 -1.94 -12.22
N PHE A 112 4.39 -2.34 -13.46
CA PHE A 112 3.87 -1.46 -14.51
C PHE A 112 2.35 -1.52 -14.64
N GLY A 113 1.69 -2.46 -13.93
CA GLY A 113 0.25 -2.69 -13.94
C GLY A 113 -0.28 -3.30 -15.23
N THR A 114 -1.47 -3.85 -15.14
CA THR A 114 -2.23 -4.36 -16.30
C THR A 114 -3.05 -3.22 -16.90
N THR A 115 -2.94 -3.02 -18.20
CA THR A 115 -3.73 -2.00 -18.91
C THR A 115 -5.18 -2.49 -19.04
N LEU A 116 -6.12 -1.65 -18.59
CA LEU A 116 -7.56 -1.86 -18.71
C LEU A 116 -8.17 -0.86 -19.67
N GLU A 117 -9.03 -1.32 -20.54
CA GLU A 117 -9.90 -0.46 -21.36
C GLU A 117 -11.19 -0.19 -20.59
N ILE A 118 -11.34 1.05 -20.12
CA ILE A 118 -12.47 1.45 -19.29
C ILE A 118 -13.57 2.05 -20.17
N LYS A 119 -14.79 1.54 -19.98
CA LYS A 119 -16.04 2.06 -20.58
C LYS A 119 -16.97 2.51 -19.45
N PRO A 120 -17.96 3.38 -19.74
CA PRO A 120 -19.00 3.69 -18.76
C PRO A 120 -19.71 2.42 -18.29
N GLY A 121 -19.95 2.31 -16.97
CA GLY A 121 -20.56 1.15 -16.32
C GLY A 121 -19.57 0.33 -15.51
N ALA A 122 -20.00 -0.79 -14.99
CA ALA A 122 -19.15 -1.71 -14.26
C ALA A 122 -18.24 -2.48 -15.21
N LEU A 123 -16.97 -2.63 -14.84
CA LEU A 123 -16.01 -3.49 -15.51
C LEU A 123 -15.66 -4.65 -14.57
N ASP A 124 -16.06 -5.86 -14.94
CA ASP A 124 -15.58 -7.07 -14.28
C ASP A 124 -14.21 -7.43 -14.85
N VAL A 125 -13.19 -7.42 -14.00
CA VAL A 125 -11.81 -7.80 -14.38
C VAL A 125 -11.56 -9.31 -14.22
N GLY A 126 -12.58 -10.05 -13.78
CA GLY A 126 -12.49 -11.47 -13.50
C GLY A 126 -11.58 -11.81 -12.33
N ALA A 127 -11.27 -13.08 -12.17
CA ALA A 127 -10.37 -13.54 -11.12
C ALA A 127 -8.92 -13.16 -11.43
N VAL A 128 -8.32 -12.36 -10.56
CA VAL A 128 -6.89 -12.07 -10.59
C VAL A 128 -6.16 -13.14 -9.78
N LYS A 129 -5.57 -14.10 -10.47
CA LYS A 129 -4.74 -15.13 -9.82
C LYS A 129 -3.41 -14.51 -9.42
N TYR A 130 -3.09 -14.60 -8.15
CA TYR A 130 -1.79 -14.21 -7.64
C TYR A 130 -0.83 -15.40 -7.76
N GLU A 131 0.14 -15.28 -8.64
CA GLU A 131 1.23 -16.26 -8.70
C GLU A 131 2.26 -15.85 -7.64
N GLY A 132 2.22 -16.53 -6.50
CA GLY A 132 3.21 -16.34 -5.45
C GLY A 132 4.61 -16.65 -6.02
N SER A 133 5.57 -15.82 -5.69
CA SER A 133 6.97 -16.20 -5.84
C SER A 133 7.24 -17.37 -4.89
N ASN A 134 7.49 -18.57 -5.45
CA ASN A 134 8.08 -19.68 -4.73
C ASN A 134 9.45 -19.28 -4.17
#